data_08027ecbef7efc74864f053687a5faeb
#
_entry.id   08027ecbef7efc74864f053687a5faeb
#
_cell.length_a   1.000
_cell.length_b   1.000
_cell.length_c   1.000
_cell.angle_alpha   90.00
_cell.angle_beta   90.00
_cell.angle_gamma   90.00
#
_symmetry.space_group_name_H-M   'P 1'
#
loop_
_entity.id
_entity.type
_entity.pdbx_description
1 polymer ?
#
loop_
_entity_poly.entity_id
_entity_poly.type
_entity_poly.pdbx_seq_one_letter_code
_entity_poly.pdbx_strand_id
1 'polypeptide(L)'
;MTVANGPQMGVTLYSFTNEWLTRQFELDGLLREVAKRNLGPNIEIIGFQSFKEFPDVSDDFAAYFKDLMAETGLNTVSCAINSDRFMKPGQQPIDDADLVEYHKRQLRSAKKMGFKLARSQFACPAHLLPELAPFCEDIGMQMGVEVHAPMWARHPAVLEYREMYEKLDSPALGWIPDFGGTARAIPPSLLDAARAIGTPEALIEITKEIWQGDEASYVKAGKLRAIAQDKGYDPLHVQACTLSFFILSNNDPHSWAEMVDRTIHIHGKFYGVNDEGVEEAIPYEEFLPLFRDGGFTGTIVSEWEGHAYCTADAFEQVRRHQAMCRRILAEAPVAA
;
A
#
# COMPACT_ATOMS: atom_id res chain seq x y z
N MET A 1 -10.41 1.86 -27.85
CA MET A 1 -9.03 2.30 -28.15
C MET A 1 -8.25 2.07 -26.86
N THR A 2 -7.34 1.14 -26.84
CA THR A 2 -6.41 0.92 -25.72
C THR A 2 -5.48 2.11 -25.66
N VAL A 3 -5.49 2.83 -24.53
CA VAL A 3 -4.46 3.86 -24.24
C VAL A 3 -3.15 3.08 -24.06
N ALA A 4 -2.35 3.01 -25.11
CA ALA A 4 -1.17 2.18 -25.18
C ALA A 4 -0.01 2.63 -24.26
N ASN A 5 -0.16 3.74 -23.51
CA ASN A 5 0.92 4.37 -22.73
C ASN A 5 0.44 4.98 -21.39
N GLY A 6 -0.62 4.51 -20.77
CA GLY A 6 -1.09 5.02 -19.47
C GLY A 6 -0.91 4.01 -18.33
N PRO A 7 -1.22 4.42 -17.08
CA PRO A 7 -1.19 3.55 -15.91
C PRO A 7 -2.03 2.29 -16.10
N GLN A 8 -1.54 1.15 -15.64
CA GLN A 8 -2.23 -0.14 -15.73
C GLN A 8 -2.81 -0.51 -14.38
N MET A 9 -3.99 -1.14 -14.38
CA MET A 9 -4.58 -1.65 -13.15
C MET A 9 -4.03 -3.04 -12.79
N GLY A 10 -3.92 -3.29 -11.50
CA GLY A 10 -3.57 -4.57 -10.91
C GLY A 10 -4.26 -4.76 -9.56
N VAL A 11 -3.85 -5.78 -8.83
CA VAL A 11 -4.32 -6.04 -7.47
C VAL A 11 -3.20 -6.57 -6.60
N THR A 12 -3.12 -6.10 -5.35
CA THR A 12 -2.32 -6.76 -4.32
C THR A 12 -3.13 -7.84 -3.63
N LEU A 13 -2.52 -9.00 -3.37
CA LEU A 13 -3.21 -10.08 -2.66
C LEU A 13 -3.55 -9.70 -1.21
N TYR A 14 -3.00 -8.62 -0.68
CA TYR A 14 -3.41 -8.04 0.60
C TYR A 14 -4.91 -7.74 0.66
N SER A 15 -5.51 -7.33 -0.46
CA SER A 15 -6.96 -7.08 -0.56
C SER A 15 -7.83 -8.29 -0.16
N PHE A 16 -7.27 -9.49 -0.19
CA PHE A 16 -7.95 -10.76 0.11
C PHE A 16 -7.49 -11.38 1.43
N THR A 17 -7.07 -10.54 2.38
CA THR A 17 -6.54 -11.00 3.67
C THR A 17 -7.54 -11.87 4.44
N ASN A 18 -8.84 -11.54 4.41
CA ASN A 18 -9.86 -12.33 5.11
C ASN A 18 -10.02 -13.72 4.49
N GLU A 19 -10.02 -13.84 3.17
CA GLU A 19 -10.12 -15.09 2.43
C GLU A 19 -8.89 -15.99 2.70
N TRP A 20 -7.73 -15.37 2.87
CA TRP A 20 -6.50 -16.03 3.25
C TRP A 20 -6.52 -16.50 4.72
N LEU A 21 -6.85 -15.62 5.66
CA LEU A 21 -6.86 -15.93 7.10
C LEU A 21 -7.91 -16.96 7.47
N THR A 22 -9.07 -16.94 6.82
CA THR A 22 -10.14 -17.92 7.02
C THR A 22 -9.91 -19.23 6.27
N ARG A 23 -8.79 -19.35 5.52
CA ARG A 23 -8.44 -20.50 4.69
C ARG A 23 -9.49 -20.85 3.64
N GLN A 24 -10.20 -19.84 3.15
CA GLN A 24 -11.11 -20.01 2.03
C GLN A 24 -10.33 -20.35 0.75
N PHE A 25 -9.12 -19.77 0.61
CA PHE A 25 -8.19 -20.07 -0.46
C PHE A 25 -6.77 -20.31 0.08
N GLU A 26 -6.06 -21.25 -0.52
CA GLU A 26 -4.61 -21.29 -0.54
C GLU A 26 -4.09 -20.40 -1.68
N LEU A 27 -2.78 -20.15 -1.75
CA LEU A 27 -2.18 -19.19 -2.70
C LEU A 27 -2.61 -19.42 -4.17
N ASP A 28 -2.48 -20.65 -4.63
CA ASP A 28 -2.79 -21.00 -6.02
C ASP A 28 -4.30 -20.95 -6.31
N GLY A 29 -5.14 -21.32 -5.36
CA GLY A 29 -6.59 -21.15 -5.45
C GLY A 29 -7.00 -19.68 -5.55
N LEU A 30 -6.37 -18.80 -4.74
CA LEU A 30 -6.61 -17.37 -4.76
C LEU A 30 -6.18 -16.74 -6.10
N LEU A 31 -5.00 -17.10 -6.60
CA LEU A 31 -4.50 -16.61 -7.89
C LEU A 31 -5.40 -17.03 -9.07
N ARG A 32 -5.88 -18.28 -9.09
CA ARG A 32 -6.86 -18.74 -10.08
C ARG A 32 -8.18 -17.99 -9.98
N GLU A 33 -8.66 -17.69 -8.78
CA GLU A 33 -9.90 -16.92 -8.59
C GLU A 33 -9.75 -15.46 -9.03
N VAL A 34 -8.61 -14.82 -8.75
CA VAL A 34 -8.26 -13.48 -9.27
C VAL A 34 -8.26 -13.46 -10.79
N ALA A 35 -7.62 -14.45 -11.43
CA ALA A 35 -7.59 -14.57 -12.89
C ALA A 35 -8.99 -14.80 -13.47
N LYS A 36 -9.76 -15.74 -12.91
CA LYS A 36 -11.13 -16.07 -13.33
C LYS A 36 -12.07 -14.87 -13.27
N ARG A 37 -11.90 -14.00 -12.25
CA ARG A 37 -12.71 -12.77 -12.10
C ARG A 37 -12.17 -11.57 -12.88
N ASN A 38 -11.09 -11.72 -13.64
CA ASN A 38 -10.43 -10.65 -14.42
C ASN A 38 -10.00 -9.45 -13.56
N LEU A 39 -9.49 -9.71 -12.34
CA LEU A 39 -8.95 -8.68 -11.45
C LEU A 39 -7.44 -8.43 -11.65
N GLY A 40 -6.80 -9.23 -12.54
CA GLY A 40 -5.47 -9.04 -13.04
C GLY A 40 -5.42 -8.17 -14.32
N PRO A 41 -4.40 -8.40 -15.19
CA PRO A 41 -3.39 -9.46 -15.04
C PRO A 41 -2.27 -9.14 -14.05
N ASN A 42 -2.09 -7.88 -13.65
CA ASN A 42 -0.97 -7.44 -12.83
C ASN A 42 -1.23 -7.73 -11.35
N ILE A 43 -0.31 -8.43 -10.69
CA ILE A 43 -0.45 -8.77 -9.28
C ILE A 43 0.76 -8.33 -8.46
N GLU A 44 0.49 -7.91 -7.24
CA GLU A 44 1.47 -7.81 -6.17
C GLU A 44 1.23 -8.90 -5.14
N ILE A 45 2.31 -9.47 -4.60
CA ILE A 45 2.27 -10.50 -3.56
C ILE A 45 3.15 -10.09 -2.39
N ILE A 46 2.66 -10.31 -1.17
CA ILE A 46 3.44 -10.09 0.05
C ILE A 46 4.29 -11.35 0.28
N GLY A 47 5.59 -11.26 -0.03
CA GLY A 47 6.49 -12.41 -0.03
C GLY A 47 6.52 -13.17 1.29
N PHE A 48 6.76 -12.47 2.39
CA PHE A 48 6.87 -13.04 3.73
C PHE A 48 5.54 -13.59 4.30
N GLN A 49 4.40 -13.18 3.76
CA GLN A 49 3.08 -13.67 4.16
C GLN A 49 2.64 -14.87 3.31
N SER A 50 2.97 -14.86 2.02
CA SER A 50 2.40 -15.80 1.04
C SER A 50 3.30 -16.99 0.72
N PHE A 51 4.63 -16.85 0.87
CA PHE A 51 5.59 -17.89 0.50
C PHE A 51 6.26 -18.50 1.72
N LYS A 52 6.03 -19.79 1.97
CA LYS A 52 6.59 -20.50 3.14
C LYS A 52 8.13 -20.49 3.17
N GLU A 53 8.77 -20.50 2.02
CA GLU A 53 10.23 -20.55 1.89
C GLU A 53 10.88 -19.16 1.89
N PHE A 54 10.10 -18.09 1.91
CA PHE A 54 10.64 -16.73 1.91
C PHE A 54 11.41 -16.45 3.21
N PRO A 55 12.61 -15.84 3.18
CA PRO A 55 13.25 -15.15 2.04
C PRO A 55 14.12 -16.02 1.12
N ASP A 56 14.23 -17.32 1.30
CA ASP A 56 15.13 -18.19 0.55
C ASP A 56 14.34 -19.22 -0.29
N VAL A 57 13.66 -18.73 -1.29
CA VAL A 57 12.80 -19.56 -2.16
C VAL A 57 13.65 -20.56 -2.97
N SER A 58 13.28 -21.86 -2.92
CA SER A 58 13.92 -22.92 -3.70
C SER A 58 13.69 -22.76 -5.21
N ASP A 59 14.53 -23.43 -6.02
CA ASP A 59 14.37 -23.42 -7.48
C ASP A 59 13.09 -24.16 -7.91
N ASP A 60 12.75 -25.24 -7.19
CA ASP A 60 11.54 -26.02 -7.45
C ASP A 60 10.27 -25.20 -7.21
N PHE A 61 10.22 -24.47 -6.08
CA PHE A 61 9.08 -23.60 -5.80
C PHE A 61 8.99 -22.45 -6.81
N ALA A 62 10.13 -21.84 -7.17
CA ALA A 62 10.15 -20.77 -8.15
C ALA A 62 9.70 -21.24 -9.55
N ALA A 63 10.05 -22.46 -9.96
CA ALA A 63 9.57 -23.07 -11.20
C ALA A 63 8.06 -23.30 -11.14
N TYR A 64 7.57 -23.93 -10.08
CA TYR A 64 6.14 -24.12 -9.83
C TYR A 64 5.35 -22.82 -9.90
N PHE A 65 5.84 -21.79 -9.24
CA PHE A 65 5.18 -20.48 -9.20
C PHE A 65 5.12 -19.82 -10.59
N LYS A 66 6.18 -19.92 -11.39
CA LYS A 66 6.20 -19.42 -12.77
C LYS A 66 5.21 -20.16 -13.67
N ASP A 67 5.11 -21.48 -13.51
CA ASP A 67 4.14 -22.29 -14.25
C ASP A 67 2.71 -21.90 -13.89
N LEU A 68 2.44 -21.62 -12.60
CA LEU A 68 1.14 -21.11 -12.14
C LEU A 68 0.82 -19.74 -12.74
N MET A 69 1.80 -18.83 -12.83
CA MET A 69 1.61 -17.54 -13.50
C MET A 69 1.31 -17.70 -14.98
N ALA A 70 2.01 -18.60 -15.66
CA ALA A 70 1.75 -18.90 -17.07
C ALA A 70 0.36 -19.54 -17.28
N GLU A 71 -0.06 -20.45 -16.40
CA GLU A 71 -1.40 -21.07 -16.42
C GLU A 71 -2.51 -20.03 -16.26
N THR A 72 -2.35 -19.12 -15.29
CA THR A 72 -3.38 -18.11 -14.95
C THR A 72 -3.36 -16.88 -15.85
N GLY A 73 -2.29 -16.67 -16.61
CA GLY A 73 -2.09 -15.45 -17.40
C GLY A 73 -1.84 -14.21 -16.54
N LEU A 74 -1.48 -14.38 -15.26
CA LEU A 74 -1.14 -13.29 -14.36
C LEU A 74 0.32 -12.86 -14.49
N ASN A 75 0.57 -11.56 -14.33
CA ASN A 75 1.90 -10.96 -14.39
C ASN A 75 2.38 -10.59 -12.98
N THR A 76 3.56 -11.07 -12.61
CA THR A 76 4.25 -10.67 -11.37
C THR A 76 4.79 -9.25 -11.50
N VAL A 77 4.15 -8.28 -10.84
CA VAL A 77 4.56 -6.87 -10.91
C VAL A 77 5.44 -6.52 -9.73
N SER A 78 4.95 -6.71 -8.51
CA SER A 78 5.62 -6.31 -7.28
C SER A 78 5.62 -7.45 -6.26
N CYS A 79 6.76 -7.66 -5.61
CA CYS A 79 6.88 -8.50 -4.42
C CYS A 79 7.13 -7.62 -3.19
N ALA A 80 6.21 -7.63 -2.24
CA ALA A 80 6.44 -6.92 -0.99
C ALA A 80 7.46 -7.67 -0.12
N ILE A 81 8.48 -6.94 0.30
CA ILE A 81 9.54 -7.38 1.21
C ILE A 81 9.46 -6.62 2.53
N ASN A 82 10.05 -7.14 3.58
CA ASN A 82 9.99 -6.51 4.90
C ASN A 82 11.37 -6.19 5.47
N SER A 83 11.37 -5.33 6.48
CA SER A 83 12.57 -4.80 7.16
C SER A 83 12.46 -5.01 8.67
N ASP A 84 12.10 -6.22 9.10
CA ASP A 84 11.94 -6.50 10.52
C ASP A 84 13.29 -6.79 11.20
N ARG A 85 13.69 -5.90 12.10
CA ARG A 85 14.90 -6.09 12.93
C ARG A 85 14.69 -7.08 14.08
N PHE A 86 13.44 -7.40 14.42
CA PHE A 86 13.09 -8.26 15.55
C PHE A 86 12.59 -9.65 15.10
N MET A 87 13.18 -10.19 14.03
CA MET A 87 12.78 -11.48 13.47
C MET A 87 12.86 -12.65 14.44
N LYS A 88 13.63 -12.53 15.53
CA LYS A 88 13.75 -13.55 16.57
C LYS A 88 13.30 -12.98 17.91
N PRO A 89 12.13 -13.37 18.43
CA PRO A 89 11.65 -12.89 19.73
C PRO A 89 12.68 -13.07 20.85
N GLY A 90 12.84 -12.04 21.68
CA GLY A 90 13.77 -12.05 22.84
C GLY A 90 15.24 -11.87 22.48
N GLN A 91 15.58 -11.66 21.22
CA GLN A 91 16.96 -11.36 20.78
C GLN A 91 17.17 -9.85 20.59
N GLN A 92 18.44 -9.46 20.55
CA GLN A 92 18.79 -8.10 20.14
C GLN A 92 18.39 -7.85 18.69
N PRO A 93 18.03 -6.61 18.33
CA PRO A 93 17.78 -6.25 16.94
C PRO A 93 19.00 -6.62 16.08
N ILE A 94 18.76 -7.15 14.89
CA ILE A 94 19.82 -7.39 13.91
C ILE A 94 20.44 -6.05 13.50
N ASP A 95 21.75 -6.06 13.22
CA ASP A 95 22.47 -4.88 12.79
C ASP A 95 22.18 -4.52 11.32
N ASP A 96 22.78 -3.43 10.86
CA ASP A 96 22.55 -2.93 9.50
C ASP A 96 23.10 -3.89 8.43
N ALA A 97 24.23 -4.52 8.67
CA ALA A 97 24.82 -5.48 7.73
C ALA A 97 23.92 -6.72 7.55
N ASP A 98 23.42 -7.27 8.65
CA ASP A 98 22.46 -8.38 8.63
C ASP A 98 21.14 -7.96 7.97
N LEU A 99 20.68 -6.73 8.20
CA LEU A 99 19.45 -6.22 7.57
C LEU A 99 19.62 -6.04 6.05
N VAL A 100 20.77 -5.53 5.60
CA VAL A 100 21.11 -5.44 4.18
C VAL A 100 21.12 -6.82 3.53
N GLU A 101 21.77 -7.82 4.15
CA GLU A 101 21.81 -9.17 3.59
C GLU A 101 20.41 -9.81 3.60
N TYR A 102 19.59 -9.54 4.61
CA TYR A 102 18.18 -9.98 4.63
C TYR A 102 17.39 -9.40 3.45
N HIS A 103 17.55 -8.11 3.12
CA HIS A 103 16.94 -7.52 1.94
C HIS A 103 17.44 -8.17 0.64
N LYS A 104 18.77 -8.38 0.52
CA LYS A 104 19.36 -9.04 -0.66
C LYS A 104 18.82 -10.45 -0.88
N ARG A 105 18.61 -11.23 0.18
CA ARG A 105 17.98 -12.57 0.10
C ARG A 105 16.55 -12.48 -0.43
N GLN A 106 15.74 -11.56 0.11
CA GLN A 106 14.37 -11.33 -0.35
C GLN A 106 14.34 -10.91 -1.84
N LEU A 107 15.22 -9.99 -2.24
CA LEU A 107 15.34 -9.52 -3.62
C LEU A 107 15.73 -10.65 -4.58
N ARG A 108 16.71 -11.50 -4.21
CA ARG A 108 17.07 -12.69 -5.01
C ARG A 108 15.88 -13.63 -5.21
N SER A 109 15.13 -13.90 -4.15
CA SER A 109 13.95 -14.76 -4.22
C SER A 109 12.84 -14.15 -5.08
N ALA A 110 12.55 -12.86 -4.92
CA ALA A 110 11.60 -12.16 -5.77
C ALA A 110 12.01 -12.24 -7.26
N LYS A 111 13.29 -11.95 -7.56
CA LYS A 111 13.84 -12.08 -8.93
C LYS A 111 13.72 -13.49 -9.47
N LYS A 112 14.06 -14.51 -8.68
CA LYS A 112 13.96 -15.91 -9.03
C LYS A 112 12.54 -16.30 -9.42
N MET A 113 11.53 -15.79 -8.75
CA MET A 113 10.10 -15.99 -9.04
C MET A 113 9.57 -15.17 -10.22
N GLY A 114 10.36 -14.27 -10.80
CA GLY A 114 9.99 -13.50 -11.98
C GLY A 114 9.51 -12.07 -11.71
N PHE A 115 9.54 -11.60 -10.47
CA PHE A 115 9.26 -10.21 -10.16
C PHE A 115 10.37 -9.29 -10.68
N LYS A 116 9.99 -8.08 -11.08
CA LYS A 116 10.92 -7.03 -11.51
C LYS A 116 11.04 -5.91 -10.50
N LEU A 117 10.10 -5.81 -9.60
CA LEU A 117 9.98 -4.80 -8.58
C LEU A 117 9.82 -5.45 -7.20
N ALA A 118 10.49 -4.88 -6.20
CA ALA A 118 10.23 -5.16 -4.81
C ALA A 118 9.67 -3.91 -4.11
N ARG A 119 8.55 -4.07 -3.41
CA ARG A 119 8.00 -3.03 -2.53
C ARG A 119 8.62 -3.19 -1.15
N SER A 120 9.44 -2.25 -0.74
CA SER A 120 9.93 -2.16 0.63
C SER A 120 9.04 -1.25 1.44
N GLN A 121 8.61 -1.71 2.61
CA GLN A 121 7.95 -0.84 3.55
C GLN A 121 8.94 0.18 4.12
N PHE A 122 8.42 1.28 4.63
CA PHE A 122 9.15 2.39 5.23
C PHE A 122 10.18 1.98 6.32
N ALA A 123 10.06 0.80 6.89
CA ALA A 123 11.00 0.31 7.91
C ALA A 123 12.42 0.02 7.39
N CYS A 124 12.67 0.04 6.07
CA CYS A 124 14.03 -0.01 5.51
C CYS A 124 14.68 1.36 5.67
N PRO A 125 15.71 1.54 6.52
CA PRO A 125 16.33 2.86 6.71
C PRO A 125 16.97 3.40 5.43
N ALA A 126 16.82 4.70 5.17
CA ALA A 126 17.37 5.34 3.98
C ALA A 126 18.90 5.20 3.85
N HIS A 127 19.63 5.17 4.98
CA HIS A 127 21.06 5.02 4.98
C HIS A 127 21.59 3.65 4.50
N LEU A 128 20.71 2.65 4.33
CA LEU A 128 21.06 1.34 3.76
C LEU A 128 20.97 1.31 2.23
N LEU A 129 20.34 2.29 1.61
CA LEU A 129 20.16 2.36 0.15
C LEU A 129 21.48 2.39 -0.64
N PRO A 130 22.59 2.99 -0.16
CA PRO A 130 23.88 2.91 -0.84
C PRO A 130 24.41 1.50 -1.07
N GLU A 131 24.02 0.53 -0.22
CA GLU A 131 24.39 -0.88 -0.38
C GLU A 131 23.34 -1.67 -1.17
N LEU A 132 22.08 -1.27 -1.13
CA LEU A 132 20.98 -1.96 -1.79
C LEU A 132 20.81 -1.54 -3.26
N ALA A 133 21.03 -0.26 -3.59
CA ALA A 133 20.85 0.23 -4.95
C ALA A 133 21.77 -0.46 -5.98
N PRO A 134 23.10 -0.52 -5.77
CA PRO A 134 23.99 -1.22 -6.69
C PRO A 134 23.65 -2.72 -6.82
N PHE A 135 23.21 -3.35 -5.73
CA PHE A 135 22.77 -4.73 -5.77
C PHE A 135 21.51 -4.92 -6.61
N CYS A 136 20.52 -4.02 -6.48
CA CYS A 136 19.33 -4.04 -7.31
C CYS A 136 19.65 -3.87 -8.80
N GLU A 137 20.57 -2.95 -9.14
CA GLU A 137 21.06 -2.76 -10.50
C GLU A 137 21.72 -4.02 -11.06
N ASP A 138 22.62 -4.64 -10.28
CA ASP A 138 23.34 -5.86 -10.68
C ASP A 138 22.41 -7.01 -11.00
N ILE A 139 21.37 -7.22 -10.18
CA ILE A 139 20.39 -8.29 -10.43
C ILE A 139 19.26 -7.87 -11.37
N GLY A 140 19.20 -6.62 -11.84
CA GLY A 140 18.14 -6.10 -12.70
C GLY A 140 16.76 -6.09 -12.05
N MET A 141 16.69 -5.62 -10.80
CA MET A 141 15.46 -5.38 -10.02
C MET A 141 15.32 -3.90 -9.71
N GLN A 142 14.10 -3.45 -9.54
CA GLN A 142 13.81 -2.17 -8.88
C GLN A 142 13.36 -2.41 -7.44
N MET A 143 13.66 -1.47 -6.54
CA MET A 143 13.17 -1.44 -5.18
C MET A 143 12.50 -0.09 -4.92
N GLY A 144 11.22 -0.12 -4.56
CA GLY A 144 10.47 1.07 -4.21
C GLY A 144 10.19 1.14 -2.72
N VAL A 145 10.37 2.33 -2.14
CA VAL A 145 9.90 2.60 -0.78
C VAL A 145 8.44 3.02 -0.84
N GLU A 146 7.61 2.29 -0.09
CA GLU A 146 6.20 2.64 0.07
C GLU A 146 6.05 3.86 0.98
N VAL A 147 5.43 4.91 0.47
CA VAL A 147 5.08 6.10 1.25
C VAL A 147 3.68 5.90 1.82
N HIS A 148 3.63 5.16 2.92
CA HIS A 148 2.41 4.75 3.61
C HIS A 148 2.02 5.75 4.71
N ALA A 149 0.73 5.96 4.94
CA ALA A 149 0.24 6.77 6.06
C ALA A 149 0.86 6.37 7.41
N PRO A 150 1.09 7.30 8.33
CA PRO A 150 0.73 8.73 8.29
C PRO A 150 1.70 9.61 7.50
N MET A 151 2.59 9.03 6.71
CA MET A 151 3.51 9.77 5.85
C MET A 151 2.83 10.20 4.55
N TRP A 152 3.41 11.19 3.92
CA TRP A 152 3.00 11.81 2.67
C TRP A 152 4.22 12.41 1.98
N ALA A 153 4.07 12.94 0.77
CA ALA A 153 5.19 13.33 -0.09
C ALA A 153 6.23 14.28 0.56
N ARG A 154 5.79 15.14 1.49
CA ARG A 154 6.67 16.11 2.19
C ARG A 154 6.89 15.76 3.67
N HIS A 155 6.57 14.55 4.09
CA HIS A 155 6.84 14.12 5.47
C HIS A 155 8.36 14.11 5.73
N PRO A 156 8.85 14.56 6.91
CA PRO A 156 10.29 14.65 7.18
C PRO A 156 11.05 13.36 6.91
N ALA A 157 10.49 12.21 7.29
CA ALA A 157 11.12 10.93 7.01
C ALA A 157 11.20 10.60 5.50
N VAL A 158 10.24 11.05 4.70
CA VAL A 158 10.25 10.87 3.23
C VAL A 158 11.31 11.77 2.59
N LEU A 159 11.57 12.95 3.17
CA LEU A 159 12.63 13.85 2.69
C LEU A 159 14.03 13.22 2.84
N GLU A 160 14.27 12.42 3.89
CA GLU A 160 15.54 11.68 4.04
C GLU A 160 15.77 10.69 2.89
N TYR A 161 14.72 9.98 2.46
CA TYR A 161 14.81 9.10 1.27
C TYR A 161 15.00 9.90 -0.01
N ARG A 162 14.36 11.05 -0.14
CA ARG A 162 14.51 11.93 -1.32
C ARG A 162 15.96 12.39 -1.47
N GLU A 163 16.58 12.88 -0.40
CA GLU A 163 18.00 13.26 -0.39
C GLU A 163 18.90 12.07 -0.81
N MET A 164 18.59 10.87 -0.31
CA MET A 164 19.35 9.68 -0.67
C MET A 164 19.15 9.28 -2.14
N TYR A 165 17.91 9.38 -2.68
CA TYR A 165 17.62 9.11 -4.08
C TYR A 165 18.33 10.10 -5.01
N GLU A 166 18.35 11.37 -4.65
CA GLU A 166 19.09 12.41 -5.41
C GLU A 166 20.60 12.14 -5.39
N LYS A 167 21.13 11.77 -4.22
CA LYS A 167 22.56 11.48 -4.05
C LYS A 167 23.01 10.24 -4.82
N LEU A 168 22.21 9.18 -4.85
CA LEU A 168 22.56 7.92 -5.51
C LEU A 168 22.26 7.96 -7.00
N ASP A 169 21.25 8.72 -7.41
CA ASP A 169 20.70 8.82 -8.78
C ASP A 169 20.53 7.45 -9.48
N SER A 170 20.14 6.44 -8.72
CA SER A 170 20.01 5.07 -9.19
C SER A 170 18.65 4.85 -9.87
N PRO A 171 18.61 4.27 -11.08
CA PRO A 171 17.36 3.91 -11.75
C PRO A 171 16.67 2.68 -11.10
N ALA A 172 17.37 1.99 -10.19
CA ALA A 172 16.81 0.86 -9.45
C ALA A 172 15.98 1.30 -8.23
N LEU A 173 16.00 2.58 -7.86
CA LEU A 173 15.24 3.11 -6.73
C LEU A 173 14.06 3.97 -7.20
N GLY A 174 12.92 3.83 -6.54
CA GLY A 174 11.75 4.65 -6.85
C GLY A 174 10.74 4.71 -5.72
N TRP A 175 9.70 5.50 -5.94
CA TRP A 175 8.60 5.67 -5.00
C TRP A 175 7.47 4.70 -5.27
N ILE A 176 6.81 4.30 -4.19
CA ILE A 176 5.52 3.62 -4.22
C ILE A 176 4.55 4.44 -3.36
N PRO A 177 3.88 5.46 -3.93
CA PRO A 177 2.83 6.19 -3.23
C PRO A 177 1.70 5.25 -2.80
N ASP A 178 1.31 5.35 -1.52
CA ASP A 178 0.09 4.76 -0.97
C ASP A 178 -0.93 5.88 -0.79
N PHE A 179 -2.08 5.76 -1.43
CA PHE A 179 -3.11 6.80 -1.44
C PHE A 179 -3.77 7.03 -0.09
N GLY A 180 -3.63 6.11 0.88
CA GLY A 180 -3.98 6.35 2.28
C GLY A 180 -3.18 7.48 2.94
N GLY A 181 -2.01 7.86 2.35
CA GLY A 181 -1.22 9.01 2.76
C GLY A 181 -1.90 10.37 2.53
N THR A 182 -3.04 10.41 1.84
CA THR A 182 -3.86 11.61 1.67
C THR A 182 -5.34 11.24 1.60
N ALA A 183 -6.07 11.46 2.66
CA ALA A 183 -7.51 11.26 2.73
C ALA A 183 -8.21 12.56 3.12
N ARG A 184 -9.36 12.85 2.55
CA ARG A 184 -10.17 14.04 2.86
C ARG A 184 -11.09 13.82 4.06
N ALA A 185 -11.43 12.57 4.31
CA ALA A 185 -12.32 12.18 5.41
C ALA A 185 -11.86 10.86 6.02
N ILE A 186 -12.39 10.55 7.20
CA ILE A 186 -12.30 9.20 7.76
C ILE A 186 -13.28 8.31 6.99
N PRO A 187 -12.84 7.15 6.46
CA PRO A 187 -13.69 6.26 5.69
C PRO A 187 -14.96 5.83 6.45
N PRO A 188 -16.12 5.76 5.77
CA PRO A 188 -17.36 5.30 6.41
C PRO A 188 -17.22 3.95 7.10
N SER A 189 -16.50 2.98 6.49
CA SER A 189 -16.29 1.65 7.08
C SER A 189 -15.56 1.67 8.43
N LEU A 190 -14.61 2.59 8.64
CA LEU A 190 -13.96 2.77 9.94
C LEU A 190 -14.92 3.32 10.99
N LEU A 191 -15.73 4.31 10.60
CA LEU A 191 -16.72 4.91 11.50
C LEU A 191 -17.81 3.90 11.88
N ASP A 192 -18.25 3.07 10.91
CA ASP A 192 -19.22 2.02 11.14
C ASP A 192 -18.67 0.90 12.03
N ALA A 193 -17.39 0.53 11.86
CA ALA A 193 -16.73 -0.41 12.75
C ALA A 193 -16.64 0.14 14.19
N ALA A 194 -16.37 1.44 14.37
CA ALA A 194 -16.41 2.07 15.68
C ALA A 194 -17.83 2.06 16.27
N ARG A 195 -18.88 2.35 15.47
CA ARG A 195 -20.29 2.24 15.90
C ARG A 195 -20.67 0.83 16.31
N ALA A 196 -20.21 -0.18 15.56
CA ALA A 196 -20.51 -1.58 15.81
C ALA A 196 -20.02 -2.07 17.19
N ILE A 197 -18.95 -1.50 17.73
CA ILE A 197 -18.48 -1.78 19.10
C ILE A 197 -19.12 -0.90 20.18
N GLY A 198 -20.11 -0.06 19.82
CA GLY A 198 -20.85 0.78 20.73
C GLY A 198 -20.22 2.16 21.00
N THR A 199 -19.30 2.63 20.13
CA THR A 199 -18.69 3.96 20.28
C THR A 199 -19.78 5.05 20.22
N PRO A 200 -19.85 5.94 21.23
CA PRO A 200 -20.82 7.04 21.24
C PRO A 200 -20.63 7.99 20.05
N GLU A 201 -21.71 8.38 19.38
CA GLU A 201 -21.67 9.28 18.22
C GLU A 201 -20.96 10.60 18.54
N ALA A 202 -21.13 11.11 19.76
CA ALA A 202 -20.43 12.32 20.22
C ALA A 202 -18.90 12.19 20.19
N LEU A 203 -18.34 11.00 20.44
CA LEU A 203 -16.91 10.74 20.31
C LEU A 203 -16.49 10.65 18.85
N ILE A 204 -17.32 10.05 18.00
CA ILE A 204 -17.10 9.98 16.54
C ILE A 204 -17.05 11.41 15.96
N GLU A 205 -17.99 12.27 16.30
CA GLU A 205 -18.00 13.65 15.81
C GLU A 205 -16.78 14.46 16.30
N ILE A 206 -16.39 14.32 17.56
CA ILE A 206 -15.13 14.91 18.06
C ILE A 206 -13.92 14.42 17.25
N THR A 207 -13.91 13.14 16.91
CA THR A 207 -12.81 12.55 16.10
C THR A 207 -12.77 13.16 14.71
N LYS A 208 -13.92 13.33 14.06
CA LYS A 208 -14.06 13.96 12.73
C LYS A 208 -13.63 15.42 12.76
N GLU A 209 -13.99 16.17 13.81
CA GLU A 209 -13.54 17.56 14.00
C GLU A 209 -12.01 17.65 14.13
N ILE A 210 -11.41 16.80 14.97
CA ILE A 210 -9.96 16.75 15.14
C ILE A 210 -9.26 16.32 13.86
N TRP A 211 -9.88 15.41 13.07
CA TRP A 211 -9.34 14.95 11.78
C TRP A 211 -9.07 16.09 10.81
N GLN A 212 -9.93 17.11 10.77
CA GLN A 212 -9.83 18.24 9.84
C GLN A 212 -8.67 19.20 10.17
N GLY A 213 -8.06 19.10 11.35
CA GLY A 213 -6.91 19.93 11.71
C GLY A 213 -5.64 19.54 10.96
N ASP A 214 -4.65 20.45 10.92
CA ASP A 214 -3.37 20.26 10.22
C ASP A 214 -2.28 19.65 11.09
N GLU A 215 -2.61 19.31 12.35
CA GLU A 215 -1.61 18.81 13.28
C GLU A 215 -1.17 17.39 12.95
N ALA A 216 0.06 17.06 13.36
CA ALA A 216 0.59 15.71 13.23
C ALA A 216 -0.29 14.66 13.95
N SER A 217 -0.32 13.45 13.40
CA SER A 217 -1.16 12.34 13.87
C SER A 217 -1.09 12.10 15.38
N TYR A 218 0.11 12.15 15.98
CA TYR A 218 0.29 11.95 17.42
C TYR A 218 -0.29 13.10 18.26
N VAL A 219 -0.32 14.33 17.71
CA VAL A 219 -0.94 15.50 18.36
C VAL A 219 -2.46 15.35 18.35
N LYS A 220 -3.04 14.99 17.19
CA LYS A 220 -4.48 14.68 17.04
C LYS A 220 -4.90 13.59 18.03
N ALA A 221 -4.13 12.49 18.09
CA ALA A 221 -4.37 11.39 19.02
C ALA A 221 -4.28 11.85 20.49
N GLY A 222 -3.34 12.69 20.82
CA GLY A 222 -3.20 13.30 22.17
C GLY A 222 -4.41 14.16 22.54
N LYS A 223 -4.87 15.02 21.62
CA LYS A 223 -6.08 15.85 21.82
C LYS A 223 -7.32 14.99 22.09
N LEU A 224 -7.54 13.96 21.23
CA LEU A 224 -8.68 13.06 21.39
C LEU A 224 -8.65 12.36 22.74
N ARG A 225 -7.50 11.82 23.17
CA ARG A 225 -7.35 11.15 24.46
C ARG A 225 -7.62 12.09 25.64
N ALA A 226 -7.13 13.33 25.59
CA ALA A 226 -7.36 14.31 26.65
C ALA A 226 -8.85 14.64 26.80
N ILE A 227 -9.56 14.93 25.69
CA ILE A 227 -11.00 15.20 25.69
C ILE A 227 -11.77 13.97 26.18
N ALA A 228 -11.37 12.78 25.73
CA ALA A 228 -12.03 11.54 26.08
C ALA A 228 -11.88 11.22 27.59
N GLN A 229 -10.72 11.47 28.16
CA GLN A 229 -10.46 11.31 29.58
C GLN A 229 -11.30 12.27 30.42
N ASP A 230 -11.38 13.55 30.04
CA ASP A 230 -12.20 14.56 30.73
C ASP A 230 -13.70 14.18 30.69
N LYS A 231 -14.17 13.64 29.60
CA LYS A 231 -15.57 13.24 29.43
C LYS A 231 -15.89 11.80 29.89
N GLY A 232 -14.89 11.03 30.32
CA GLY A 232 -15.07 9.67 30.84
C GLY A 232 -15.44 8.63 29.78
N TYR A 233 -14.99 8.79 28.54
CA TYR A 233 -15.20 7.79 27.48
C TYR A 233 -14.38 6.53 27.73
N ASP A 234 -14.93 5.38 27.30
CA ASP A 234 -14.26 4.08 27.39
C ASP A 234 -12.96 4.08 26.54
N PRO A 235 -11.82 3.62 27.10
CA PRO A 235 -10.55 3.54 26.37
C PRO A 235 -10.62 2.73 25.07
N LEU A 236 -11.46 1.69 24.97
CA LEU A 236 -11.64 0.89 23.77
C LEU A 236 -12.23 1.74 22.62
N HIS A 237 -13.25 2.55 22.91
CA HIS A 237 -13.84 3.45 21.93
C HIS A 237 -12.86 4.54 21.48
N VAL A 238 -12.07 5.06 22.43
CA VAL A 238 -11.00 6.05 22.13
C VAL A 238 -9.93 5.45 21.23
N GLN A 239 -9.53 4.20 21.49
CA GLN A 239 -8.55 3.49 20.65
C GLN A 239 -9.07 3.30 19.22
N ALA A 240 -10.32 2.85 19.05
CA ALA A 240 -10.95 2.69 17.75
C ALA A 240 -10.95 4.00 16.94
N CYS A 241 -11.35 5.10 17.57
CA CYS A 241 -11.33 6.43 16.95
C CYS A 241 -9.90 6.93 16.64
N THR A 242 -8.95 6.71 17.56
CA THR A 242 -7.57 7.17 17.43
C THR A 242 -6.84 6.51 16.25
N LEU A 243 -7.24 5.27 15.89
CA LEU A 243 -6.62 4.50 14.81
C LEU A 243 -6.61 5.27 13.47
N SER A 244 -7.69 5.98 13.15
CA SER A 244 -7.79 6.75 11.90
C SER A 244 -6.66 7.76 11.70
N PHE A 245 -6.09 8.30 12.79
CA PHE A 245 -4.99 9.27 12.71
C PHE A 245 -3.64 8.65 12.33
N PHE A 246 -3.50 7.32 12.40
CA PHE A 246 -2.25 6.61 12.12
C PHE A 246 -2.27 5.81 10.82
N ILE A 247 -3.46 5.42 10.34
CA ILE A 247 -3.61 4.65 9.10
C ILE A 247 -3.99 5.51 7.90
N LEU A 248 -4.27 6.78 8.15
CA LEU A 248 -4.60 7.80 7.15
C LEU A 248 -3.89 9.11 7.47
N SER A 249 -3.80 9.99 6.49
CA SER A 249 -3.34 11.37 6.64
C SER A 249 -4.23 12.33 5.87
N ASN A 250 -4.43 13.53 6.40
CA ASN A 250 -5.13 14.62 5.73
C ASN A 250 -4.11 15.63 5.21
N ASN A 251 -3.70 15.49 3.97
CA ASN A 251 -2.69 16.33 3.32
C ASN A 251 -3.16 16.76 1.94
N ASP A 252 -2.45 17.73 1.32
CA ASP A 252 -2.72 18.18 -0.04
C ASP A 252 -2.37 17.09 -1.07
N PRO A 253 -3.34 16.58 -1.85
CA PRO A 253 -3.10 15.60 -2.91
C PRO A 253 -2.07 16.07 -3.95
N HIS A 254 -2.02 17.37 -4.25
CA HIS A 254 -1.10 17.92 -5.26
C HIS A 254 0.37 17.84 -4.84
N SER A 255 0.66 17.65 -3.55
CA SER A 255 2.04 17.42 -3.06
C SER A 255 2.71 16.19 -3.68
N TRP A 256 1.94 15.21 -4.13
CA TRP A 256 2.44 14.00 -4.77
C TRP A 256 3.03 14.24 -6.17
N ALA A 257 2.76 15.39 -6.81
CA ALA A 257 3.38 15.76 -8.08
C ALA A 257 4.91 15.72 -8.01
N GLU A 258 5.49 15.98 -6.83
CA GLU A 258 6.94 15.99 -6.60
C GLU A 258 7.59 14.60 -6.66
N MET A 259 6.79 13.54 -6.73
CA MET A 259 7.26 12.15 -6.72
C MET A 259 6.98 11.41 -8.02
N VAL A 260 6.20 11.99 -8.93
CA VAL A 260 5.68 11.30 -10.13
C VAL A 260 6.81 10.79 -11.03
N ASP A 261 7.85 11.59 -11.23
CA ASP A 261 9.00 11.29 -12.11
C ASP A 261 9.80 10.04 -11.68
N ARG A 262 9.82 9.73 -10.37
CA ARG A 262 10.47 8.54 -9.81
C ARG A 262 9.47 7.51 -9.26
N THR A 263 8.17 7.67 -9.51
CA THR A 263 7.17 6.68 -9.12
C THR A 263 7.26 5.46 -10.04
N ILE A 264 7.47 4.28 -9.46
CA ILE A 264 7.61 3.02 -10.19
C ILE A 264 6.41 2.08 -10.01
N HIS A 265 5.60 2.31 -8.99
CA HIS A 265 4.41 1.52 -8.64
C HIS A 265 3.49 2.37 -7.76
N ILE A 266 2.21 2.04 -7.66
CA ILE A 266 1.26 2.76 -6.82
C ILE A 266 0.38 1.77 -6.06
N HIS A 267 0.24 1.99 -4.75
CA HIS A 267 -0.79 1.40 -3.93
C HIS A 267 -2.05 2.27 -3.98
N GLY A 268 -2.99 1.83 -4.78
CA GLY A 268 -4.34 2.39 -4.84
C GLY A 268 -5.13 1.91 -3.63
N LYS A 269 -4.78 2.41 -2.43
CA LYS A 269 -5.49 2.08 -1.20
C LYS A 269 -6.90 2.62 -1.21
N PHE A 270 -7.85 1.81 -0.77
CA PHE A 270 -9.24 2.22 -0.62
C PHE A 270 -9.93 1.42 0.50
N TYR A 271 -10.97 2.01 1.06
CA TYR A 271 -11.72 1.43 2.17
C TYR A 271 -13.08 0.89 1.75
N GLY A 272 -13.61 1.37 0.66
CA GLY A 272 -14.84 0.90 0.05
C GLY A 272 -15.24 1.77 -1.13
N VAL A 273 -15.77 1.15 -2.17
CA VAL A 273 -16.38 1.84 -3.30
C VAL A 273 -17.89 1.59 -3.21
N ASN A 274 -18.65 2.68 -3.09
CA ASN A 274 -20.11 2.64 -2.94
C ASN A 274 -20.83 2.22 -4.23
N ASP A 275 -22.17 2.17 -4.22
CA ASP A 275 -22.95 1.74 -5.37
C ASP A 275 -22.91 2.74 -6.53
N GLU A 276 -22.59 3.99 -6.27
CA GLU A 276 -22.38 5.05 -7.26
C GLU A 276 -20.98 4.97 -7.90
N GLY A 277 -20.12 4.06 -7.45
CA GLY A 277 -18.77 3.88 -7.97
C GLY A 277 -17.78 4.95 -7.48
N VAL A 278 -17.94 5.40 -6.23
CA VAL A 278 -17.11 6.43 -5.60
C VAL A 278 -16.44 5.87 -4.34
N GLU A 279 -15.17 6.16 -4.16
CA GLU A 279 -14.46 6.06 -2.89
C GLU A 279 -14.57 7.39 -2.15
N GLU A 280 -15.20 7.38 -0.95
CA GLU A 280 -15.67 8.62 -0.31
C GLU A 280 -14.61 9.33 0.54
N ALA A 281 -13.50 8.68 0.87
CA ALA A 281 -12.48 9.23 1.75
C ALA A 281 -11.23 9.69 1.01
N ILE A 282 -10.81 8.96 -0.01
CA ILE A 282 -9.55 9.21 -0.75
C ILE A 282 -9.87 9.89 -2.09
N PRO A 283 -9.24 11.05 -2.41
CA PRO A 283 -9.61 11.86 -3.57
C PRO A 283 -9.02 11.30 -4.89
N TYR A 284 -9.54 10.19 -5.37
CA TYR A 284 -9.10 9.50 -6.58
C TYR A 284 -9.17 10.37 -7.85
N GLU A 285 -10.18 11.24 -7.92
CA GLU A 285 -10.36 12.19 -9.02
C GLU A 285 -9.22 13.23 -9.12
N GLU A 286 -8.46 13.44 -8.05
CA GLU A 286 -7.29 14.32 -8.04
C GLU A 286 -5.99 13.54 -8.25
N PHE A 287 -5.87 12.37 -7.62
CA PHE A 287 -4.64 11.56 -7.72
C PHE A 287 -4.40 10.99 -9.11
N LEU A 288 -5.40 10.32 -9.67
CA LEU A 288 -5.19 9.57 -10.91
C LEU A 288 -4.82 10.46 -12.09
N PRO A 289 -5.47 11.63 -12.30
CA PRO A 289 -5.03 12.57 -13.31
C PRO A 289 -3.60 13.09 -13.10
N LEU A 290 -3.22 13.38 -11.85
CA LEU A 290 -1.88 13.87 -11.52
C LEU A 290 -0.78 12.89 -11.97
N PHE A 291 -0.92 11.59 -11.69
CA PHE A 291 0.04 10.57 -12.10
C PHE A 291 -0.04 10.29 -13.61
N ARG A 292 -1.24 10.21 -14.20
CA ARG A 292 -1.43 10.02 -15.63
C ARG A 292 -0.77 11.15 -16.44
N ASP A 293 -1.08 12.40 -16.09
CA ASP A 293 -0.65 13.59 -16.81
C ASP A 293 0.83 13.90 -16.54
N GLY A 294 1.35 13.47 -15.40
CA GLY A 294 2.78 13.45 -15.07
C GLY A 294 3.58 12.34 -15.76
N GLY A 295 2.95 11.50 -16.57
CA GLY A 295 3.63 10.49 -17.41
C GLY A 295 3.89 9.15 -16.72
N PHE A 296 3.25 8.85 -15.59
CA PHE A 296 3.35 7.52 -14.97
C PHE A 296 2.69 6.45 -15.85
N THR A 297 3.43 5.39 -16.16
CA THR A 297 2.98 4.26 -17.01
C THR A 297 3.03 2.91 -16.30
N GLY A 298 3.37 2.90 -15.01
CA GLY A 298 3.47 1.70 -14.20
C GLY A 298 2.11 1.13 -13.79
N THR A 299 2.12 0.29 -12.78
CA THR A 299 0.91 -0.36 -12.28
C THR A 299 0.37 0.32 -11.04
N ILE A 300 -0.94 0.51 -11.00
CA ILE A 300 -1.71 0.88 -9.81
C ILE A 300 -2.40 -0.40 -9.32
N VAL A 301 -2.00 -0.92 -8.17
CA VAL A 301 -2.65 -2.09 -7.57
C VAL A 301 -3.79 -1.64 -6.67
N SER A 302 -4.95 -2.27 -6.81
CA SER A 302 -6.03 -2.14 -5.84
C SER A 302 -5.59 -2.72 -4.51
N GLU A 303 -5.61 -1.92 -3.46
CA GLU A 303 -5.30 -2.33 -2.09
C GLU A 303 -6.51 -2.05 -1.19
N TRP A 304 -7.35 -3.06 -1.01
CA TRP A 304 -8.53 -2.92 -0.20
C TRP A 304 -8.23 -3.09 1.28
N GLU A 305 -8.30 -2.02 2.03
CA GLU A 305 -8.12 -1.99 3.49
C GLU A 305 -9.44 -2.27 4.25
N GLY A 306 -10.58 -2.14 3.56
CA GLY A 306 -11.91 -2.32 4.16
C GLY A 306 -12.15 -3.71 4.74
N HIS A 307 -11.37 -4.72 4.33
CA HIS A 307 -11.42 -6.08 4.89
C HIS A 307 -11.24 -6.12 6.42
N ALA A 308 -10.54 -5.14 7.00
CA ALA A 308 -10.32 -5.04 8.44
C ALA A 308 -11.53 -4.44 9.19
N TYR A 309 -12.48 -3.83 8.49
CA TYR A 309 -13.52 -2.99 9.07
C TYR A 309 -14.95 -3.37 8.69
N CYS A 310 -15.13 -4.14 7.63
CA CYS A 310 -16.45 -4.56 7.16
C CYS A 310 -16.43 -5.97 6.58
N THR A 311 -17.61 -6.54 6.33
CA THR A 311 -17.82 -7.88 5.78
C THR A 311 -18.21 -7.89 4.29
N ALA A 312 -17.87 -6.82 3.56
CA ALA A 312 -18.13 -6.76 2.12
C ALA A 312 -17.29 -7.82 1.36
N ASP A 313 -17.75 -8.19 0.17
CA ASP A 313 -17.03 -9.12 -0.73
C ASP A 313 -15.78 -8.42 -1.29
N ALA A 314 -14.60 -8.94 -0.97
CA ALA A 314 -13.31 -8.37 -1.38
C ALA A 314 -13.17 -8.32 -2.91
N PHE A 315 -13.58 -9.38 -3.61
CA PHE A 315 -13.48 -9.45 -5.07
C PHE A 315 -14.38 -8.40 -5.74
N GLU A 316 -15.57 -8.19 -5.20
CA GLU A 316 -16.50 -7.16 -5.70
C GLU A 316 -15.96 -5.76 -5.42
N GLN A 317 -15.40 -5.51 -4.23
CA GLN A 317 -14.79 -4.23 -3.89
C GLN A 317 -13.59 -3.90 -4.79
N VAL A 318 -12.71 -4.87 -5.04
CA VAL A 318 -11.59 -4.71 -5.98
C VAL A 318 -12.10 -4.45 -7.41
N ARG A 319 -13.14 -5.16 -7.87
CA ARG A 319 -13.75 -4.95 -9.18
C ARG A 319 -14.31 -3.53 -9.33
N ARG A 320 -15.05 -3.04 -8.32
CA ARG A 320 -15.60 -1.67 -8.29
C ARG A 320 -14.49 -0.63 -8.31
N HIS A 321 -13.45 -0.82 -7.50
CA HIS A 321 -12.30 0.09 -7.45
C HIS A 321 -11.58 0.17 -8.81
N GLN A 322 -11.31 -0.96 -9.44
CA GLN A 322 -10.70 -0.97 -10.77
C GLN A 322 -11.58 -0.31 -11.84
N ALA A 323 -12.90 -0.49 -11.75
CA ALA A 323 -13.84 0.16 -12.67
C ALA A 323 -13.83 1.69 -12.47
N MET A 324 -13.85 2.17 -11.23
CA MET A 324 -13.71 3.57 -10.87
C MET A 324 -12.40 4.16 -11.42
N CYS A 325 -11.26 3.51 -11.14
CA CYS A 325 -9.96 3.98 -11.61
C CYS A 325 -9.89 4.07 -13.14
N ARG A 326 -10.39 3.04 -13.85
CA ARG A 326 -10.41 3.05 -15.34
C ARG A 326 -11.30 4.19 -15.87
N ARG A 327 -12.43 4.48 -15.24
CA ARG A 327 -13.29 5.60 -15.61
C ARG A 327 -12.54 6.92 -15.50
N ILE A 328 -11.92 7.20 -14.35
CA ILE A 328 -11.19 8.45 -14.09
C ILE A 328 -9.98 8.60 -15.05
N LEU A 329 -9.23 7.51 -15.26
CA LEU A 329 -8.06 7.53 -16.15
C LEU A 329 -8.42 7.71 -17.63
N ALA A 330 -9.67 7.37 -18.04
CA ALA A 330 -10.16 7.56 -19.39
C ALA A 330 -10.69 8.97 -19.65
N GLU A 331 -10.94 9.78 -18.64
CA GLU A 331 -11.39 11.16 -18.77
C GLU A 331 -10.27 12.02 -19.42
N ALA A 332 -10.68 12.95 -20.28
CA ALA A 332 -9.71 13.85 -20.91
C ALA A 332 -9.00 14.71 -19.84
N PRO A 333 -7.71 15.05 -20.04
CA PRO A 333 -7.03 16.01 -19.17
C PRO A 333 -7.86 17.28 -19.01
N VAL A 334 -8.03 17.74 -17.78
CA VAL A 334 -8.66 19.04 -17.53
C VAL A 334 -7.74 20.09 -18.17
N ALA A 335 -8.25 20.83 -19.16
CA ALA A 335 -7.48 21.90 -19.77
C ALA A 335 -7.05 22.90 -18.69
N ALA A 336 -5.74 23.12 -18.57
CA ALA A 336 -5.14 24.02 -17.59
C ALA A 336 -5.49 25.49 -17.87
#